data_224918b01747acee16c6a881f56be39b
#
_entry.id   224918b01747acee16c6a881f56be39b
#
_cell.length_a   1.000
_cell.length_b   1.000
_cell.length_c   1.000
_cell.angle_alpha   90.00
_cell.angle_beta   90.00
_cell.angle_gamma   90.00
#
_symmetry.space_group_name_H-M   'P 1'
#
loop_
_entity.id
_entity.type
_entity.pdbx_description
1 polymer ?
#
loop_
_entity_poly.entity_id
_entity_poly.type
_entity_poly.pdbx_seq_one_letter_code
_entity_poly.pdbx_strand_id
1 'polypeptide(L)'
;MSSVRTDDNTTFINELSRLVGHSHLLTDPAKTARYRKGFRSGQGEALAVVFPGTLLELWRVLSACVAADKIILMQAANTGLTEGSTPNGNDYDRDIVIISTLRLDKLHLLDKGEQVLAFPGTTLYSLEKALKPLGREPHSVIGSSCIGASVIGGICNNSGGSLVQRGPAYTEMSLFARIDENGKLTLVNHLGIDLGVTPEQILSKLDDDRVKDEDVQHDGRHAHDHDYITRVRDINADTPARYNADPDRLFESSGCAGKLAVFAVRLDTFPAEKKQQVFYIGTNQPEVLTEIRRHILAEFTHLPVAGEYMHRDIYDIAERYGKDTFLMIDKLGTDKMPFFFTMKGRTDAMLEKVSLFKPHFTDRFMQKLGNVFPAHLPERMKTWRDKYEHHLLLKMAGDGIAEAQSWLTEFFKTADGDFFACTPEEGSKAFLHRFAAAGAAIRYQAVHSEEVEDILALDIALRRNDTEWFEHLPPEIDSKLVHKLYYGHFMCYVFHQDYIVKKGVDAHALKEQMLALLHERGAQYPAEHNVGHLYKAPETLKQFYRKNDPTNSMNPGIGKTTRKKYWKESAETEEHNTQASDELI
;
A
#
# COMPACT_ATOMS: atom_id res chain seq x y z
N MET A 1 -32.94 22.45 15.82
CA MET A 1 -32.10 21.28 15.52
C MET A 1 -30.60 21.49 15.80
N SER A 2 -30.05 22.68 15.69
CA SER A 2 -28.60 22.98 15.94
C SER A 2 -28.19 22.88 17.43
N SER A 3 -29.00 23.30 18.39
CA SER A 3 -28.65 23.29 19.82
C SER A 3 -28.61 21.89 20.43
N VAL A 4 -29.51 20.98 20.01
CA VAL A 4 -29.56 19.59 20.51
C VAL A 4 -28.33 18.80 20.04
N ARG A 5 -27.92 18.97 18.77
CA ARG A 5 -26.69 18.33 18.26
C ARG A 5 -25.41 18.78 18.97
N THR A 6 -25.37 20.06 19.41
CA THR A 6 -24.19 20.61 20.07
C THR A 6 -24.04 20.05 21.48
N ASP A 7 -25.14 19.88 22.23
CA ASP A 7 -25.12 19.29 23.58
C ASP A 7 -24.77 17.80 23.57
N ASP A 8 -25.28 17.04 22.58
CA ASP A 8 -24.96 15.61 22.39
C ASP A 8 -23.47 15.41 22.07
N ASN A 9 -22.90 16.25 21.18
CA ASN A 9 -21.48 16.16 20.84
C ASN A 9 -20.58 16.54 22.02
N THR A 10 -20.96 17.49 22.86
CA THR A 10 -20.17 17.86 24.05
C THR A 10 -20.13 16.70 25.05
N THR A 11 -21.26 16.06 25.32
CA THR A 11 -21.35 14.89 26.20
C THR A 11 -20.49 13.73 25.67
N PHE A 12 -20.59 13.45 24.37
CA PHE A 12 -19.80 12.41 23.71
C PHE A 12 -18.29 12.68 23.76
N ILE A 13 -17.84 13.91 23.49
CA ILE A 13 -16.43 14.32 23.59
C ILE A 13 -15.90 14.16 25.01
N ASN A 14 -16.70 14.51 26.02
CA ASN A 14 -16.35 14.33 27.42
C ASN A 14 -16.23 12.83 27.80
N GLU A 15 -17.05 11.97 27.23
CA GLU A 15 -16.95 10.51 27.37
C GLU A 15 -15.65 10.00 26.76
N LEU A 16 -15.34 10.36 25.51
CA LEU A 16 -14.07 9.98 24.87
C LEU A 16 -12.86 10.44 25.68
N SER A 17 -12.91 11.68 26.21
CA SER A 17 -11.85 12.23 27.05
C SER A 17 -11.64 11.43 28.36
N ARG A 18 -12.71 10.87 28.94
CA ARG A 18 -12.61 9.99 30.12
C ARG A 18 -12.02 8.63 29.78
N LEU A 19 -12.31 8.10 28.58
CA LEU A 19 -11.85 6.78 28.15
C LEU A 19 -10.34 6.75 27.86
N VAL A 20 -9.80 7.76 27.16
CA VAL A 20 -8.40 7.76 26.70
C VAL A 20 -7.50 8.79 27.41
N GLY A 21 -8.08 9.66 28.24
CA GLY A 21 -7.42 10.83 28.83
C GLY A 21 -7.39 12.03 27.90
N HIS A 22 -7.46 13.23 28.49
CA HIS A 22 -7.56 14.50 27.75
C HIS A 22 -6.40 14.73 26.76
N SER A 23 -5.19 14.29 27.08
CA SER A 23 -4.00 14.42 26.22
C SER A 23 -4.05 13.54 24.96
N HIS A 24 -4.96 12.56 24.90
CA HIS A 24 -5.11 11.59 23.82
C HIS A 24 -6.41 11.79 23.03
N LEU A 25 -6.98 12.99 23.11
CA LEU A 25 -8.14 13.42 22.32
C LEU A 25 -7.84 14.77 21.69
N LEU A 26 -8.02 14.89 20.39
CA LEU A 26 -7.90 16.14 19.66
C LEU A 26 -9.26 16.51 19.06
N THR A 27 -9.70 17.75 19.34
CA THR A 27 -10.95 18.34 18.78
C THR A 27 -10.69 19.67 18.08
N ASP A 28 -9.52 20.26 18.32
CA ASP A 28 -9.10 21.51 17.68
C ASP A 28 -8.82 21.28 16.18
N PRO A 29 -9.45 22.05 15.25
CA PRO A 29 -9.29 21.87 13.81
C PRO A 29 -7.84 21.97 13.33
N ALA A 30 -7.01 22.83 13.93
CA ALA A 30 -5.62 22.96 13.53
C ALA A 30 -4.77 21.73 13.95
N LYS A 31 -5.08 21.14 15.10
CA LYS A 31 -4.39 19.95 15.60
C LYS A 31 -4.84 18.67 14.88
N THR A 32 -6.10 18.60 14.44
CA THR A 32 -6.65 17.44 13.72
C THR A 32 -6.30 17.46 12.22
N ALA A 33 -5.90 18.60 11.66
CA ALA A 33 -5.71 18.81 10.23
C ALA A 33 -4.83 17.71 9.57
N ARG A 34 -3.72 17.33 10.20
CA ARG A 34 -2.80 16.30 9.64
C ARG A 34 -3.42 14.91 9.58
N TYR A 35 -4.41 14.59 10.40
CA TYR A 35 -5.10 13.30 10.42
C TYR A 35 -6.28 13.27 9.44
N ARG A 36 -6.80 14.45 9.08
CA ARG A 36 -7.90 14.63 8.15
C ARG A 36 -7.46 14.79 6.70
N LYS A 37 -6.12 14.84 6.45
CA LYS A 37 -5.52 14.96 5.12
C LYS A 37 -4.85 13.65 4.75
N GLY A 38 -5.09 13.16 3.55
CA GLY A 38 -4.43 11.98 3.00
C GLY A 38 -2.95 12.24 2.67
N PHE A 39 -2.21 11.16 2.43
CA PHE A 39 -0.77 11.21 2.19
C PHE A 39 -0.41 12.02 0.93
N ARG A 40 -1.14 11.82 -0.16
CA ARG A 40 -0.97 12.59 -1.42
C ARG A 40 -2.08 13.61 -1.62
N SER A 41 -3.30 13.19 -1.45
CA SER A 41 -4.51 13.97 -1.74
C SER A 41 -5.64 13.59 -0.79
N GLY A 42 -6.77 14.24 -0.93
CA GLY A 42 -7.97 14.02 -0.11
C GLY A 42 -7.90 14.71 1.23
N GLN A 43 -9.02 15.27 1.61
CA GLN A 43 -9.24 15.87 2.93
C GLN A 43 -10.72 15.98 3.23
N GLY A 44 -11.06 16.09 4.51
CA GLY A 44 -12.42 16.34 4.97
C GLY A 44 -12.45 16.72 6.42
N GLU A 45 -13.65 16.83 6.99
CA GLU A 45 -13.85 17.21 8.39
C GLU A 45 -13.97 15.95 9.28
N ALA A 46 -13.58 16.09 10.54
CA ALA A 46 -13.80 15.11 11.59
C ALA A 46 -14.10 15.83 12.91
N LEU A 47 -15.01 15.28 13.69
CA LEU A 47 -15.39 15.77 15.00
C LEU A 47 -14.22 15.66 16.00
N ALA A 48 -13.50 14.54 15.95
CA ALA A 48 -12.40 14.26 16.86
C ALA A 48 -11.39 13.28 16.25
N VAL A 49 -10.16 13.32 16.80
CA VAL A 49 -9.14 12.29 16.62
C VAL A 49 -8.80 11.71 18.00
N VAL A 50 -8.92 10.40 18.16
CA VAL A 50 -8.79 9.68 19.43
C VAL A 50 -7.59 8.72 19.36
N PHE A 51 -6.82 8.63 20.44
CA PHE A 51 -5.59 7.82 20.52
C PHE A 51 -5.68 6.80 21.66
N PRO A 52 -6.37 5.67 21.51
CA PRO A 52 -6.38 4.63 22.53
C PRO A 52 -4.98 4.07 22.76
N GLY A 53 -4.63 3.78 24.01
CA GLY A 53 -3.33 3.24 24.40
C GLY A 53 -3.35 1.74 24.70
N THR A 54 -4.53 1.13 24.78
CA THR A 54 -4.73 -0.31 24.97
C THR A 54 -5.85 -0.81 24.06
N LEU A 55 -5.87 -2.11 23.80
CA LEU A 55 -6.95 -2.72 22.99
C LEU A 55 -8.30 -2.58 23.72
N LEU A 56 -8.30 -2.62 25.04
CA LEU A 56 -9.51 -2.41 25.83
C LEU A 56 -10.02 -0.96 25.74
N GLU A 57 -9.13 0.03 25.72
CA GLU A 57 -9.51 1.43 25.43
C GLU A 57 -10.10 1.56 24.03
N LEU A 58 -9.49 0.92 23.01
CA LEU A 58 -10.00 0.90 21.64
C LEU A 58 -11.43 0.35 21.59
N TRP A 59 -11.70 -0.77 22.26
CA TRP A 59 -13.02 -1.37 22.33
C TRP A 59 -14.06 -0.42 22.95
N ARG A 60 -13.71 0.24 24.05
CA ARG A 60 -14.60 1.21 24.72
C ARG A 60 -14.86 2.45 23.87
N VAL A 61 -13.84 2.95 23.17
CA VAL A 61 -13.99 4.07 22.21
C VAL A 61 -14.90 3.68 21.05
N LEU A 62 -14.73 2.48 20.46
CA LEU A 62 -15.63 1.96 19.42
C LEU A 62 -17.06 1.85 19.93
N SER A 63 -17.25 1.30 21.15
CA SER A 63 -18.57 1.17 21.77
C SER A 63 -19.26 2.53 21.96
N ALA A 64 -18.53 3.54 22.41
CA ALA A 64 -19.05 4.91 22.55
C ALA A 64 -19.40 5.52 21.17
N CYS A 65 -18.56 5.33 20.15
CA CYS A 65 -18.84 5.82 18.79
C CYS A 65 -20.10 5.18 18.19
N VAL A 66 -20.28 3.87 18.37
CA VAL A 66 -21.45 3.14 17.89
C VAL A 66 -22.72 3.60 18.62
N ALA A 67 -22.67 3.74 19.97
CA ALA A 67 -23.79 4.21 20.77
C ALA A 67 -24.20 5.65 20.40
N ALA A 68 -23.25 6.51 20.03
CA ALA A 68 -23.49 7.88 19.59
C ALA A 68 -23.74 8.00 18.08
N ASP A 69 -23.92 6.91 17.37
CA ASP A 69 -24.16 6.82 15.90
C ASP A 69 -23.14 7.65 15.08
N LYS A 70 -21.86 7.53 15.41
CA LYS A 70 -20.78 8.21 14.69
C LYS A 70 -20.19 7.34 13.58
N ILE A 71 -19.64 7.98 12.54
CA ILE A 71 -18.79 7.33 11.56
C ILE A 71 -17.40 7.11 12.17
N ILE A 72 -16.84 5.94 11.96
CA ILE A 72 -15.55 5.52 12.49
C ILE A 72 -14.55 5.36 11.35
N LEU A 73 -13.42 6.06 11.43
CA LEU A 73 -12.27 5.87 10.54
C LEU A 73 -11.09 5.35 11.35
N MET A 74 -10.69 4.10 11.10
CA MET A 74 -9.46 3.54 11.66
C MET A 74 -8.25 4.07 10.92
N GLN A 75 -7.26 4.62 11.62
CA GLN A 75 -6.08 5.20 11.00
C GLN A 75 -4.80 4.81 11.73
N ALA A 76 -3.86 4.18 11.03
CA ALA A 76 -2.50 3.95 11.50
C ALA A 76 -1.57 5.10 11.03
N ALA A 77 -0.52 4.79 10.26
CA ALA A 77 0.44 5.78 9.78
C ALA A 77 -0.06 6.68 8.64
N ASN A 78 -1.23 6.43 8.08
CA ASN A 78 -1.84 7.18 6.98
C ASN A 78 -0.92 7.31 5.76
N THR A 79 -0.25 6.22 5.39
CA THR A 79 0.70 6.14 4.26
C THR A 79 0.07 5.70 2.94
N GLY A 80 -1.23 5.36 2.95
CA GLY A 80 -1.96 4.90 1.77
C GLY A 80 -2.09 6.01 0.71
N LEU A 81 -1.92 5.64 -0.57
CA LEU A 81 -1.88 6.59 -1.69
C LEU A 81 -3.27 6.94 -2.25
N THR A 82 -4.31 6.23 -1.84
CA THR A 82 -5.66 6.29 -2.41
C THR A 82 -6.70 6.91 -1.45
N GLU A 83 -6.26 7.64 -0.42
CA GLU A 83 -7.13 8.33 0.55
C GLU A 83 -7.94 7.39 1.45
N GLY A 84 -7.55 6.12 1.57
CA GLY A 84 -8.35 5.06 2.20
C GLY A 84 -8.52 5.16 3.72
N SER A 85 -7.78 6.04 4.41
CA SER A 85 -7.82 6.19 5.89
C SER A 85 -8.14 7.61 6.36
N THR A 86 -8.69 8.45 5.48
CA THR A 86 -9.07 9.84 5.79
C THR A 86 -10.48 10.13 5.30
N PRO A 87 -11.15 11.16 5.86
CA PRO A 87 -12.37 11.67 5.27
C PRO A 87 -12.11 12.17 3.85
N ASN A 88 -13.10 12.05 2.98
CA ASN A 88 -13.05 12.61 1.64
C ASN A 88 -14.25 13.54 1.43
N GLY A 89 -14.04 14.88 1.51
CA GLY A 89 -15.12 15.87 1.53
C GLY A 89 -15.91 15.88 2.83
N ASN A 90 -17.09 16.50 2.83
CA ASN A 90 -17.90 16.79 4.02
C ASN A 90 -19.36 16.37 3.89
N ASP A 91 -19.73 15.62 2.85
CA ASP A 91 -21.11 15.20 2.53
C ASP A 91 -21.55 13.90 3.21
N TYR A 92 -21.00 13.63 4.38
CA TYR A 92 -21.41 12.51 5.23
C TYR A 92 -22.71 12.84 5.99
N ASP A 93 -23.50 11.82 6.28
CA ASP A 93 -24.76 11.99 7.03
C ASP A 93 -24.58 12.02 8.56
N ARG A 94 -23.39 11.68 9.04
CA ARG A 94 -23.03 11.64 10.47
C ARG A 94 -21.65 12.23 10.70
N ASP A 95 -21.38 12.64 11.96
CA ASP A 95 -20.05 13.12 12.34
C ASP A 95 -19.03 11.99 12.32
N ILE A 96 -17.80 12.33 11.94
CA ILE A 96 -16.68 11.39 11.82
C ILE A 96 -15.78 11.45 13.04
N VAL A 97 -15.41 10.29 13.57
CA VAL A 97 -14.33 10.12 14.55
C VAL A 97 -13.19 9.33 13.91
N ILE A 98 -12.00 9.91 13.90
CA ILE A 98 -10.78 9.21 13.49
C ILE A 98 -10.17 8.55 14.71
N ILE A 99 -9.96 7.23 14.68
CA ILE A 99 -9.30 6.48 15.73
C ILE A 99 -7.89 6.14 15.27
N SER A 100 -6.90 6.83 15.84
CA SER A 100 -5.49 6.59 15.55
C SER A 100 -4.98 5.41 16.37
N THR A 101 -4.43 4.41 15.68
CA THR A 101 -3.94 3.17 16.29
C THR A 101 -2.46 3.21 16.65
N LEU A 102 -1.77 4.33 16.43
CA LEU A 102 -0.30 4.43 16.55
C LEU A 102 0.27 4.12 17.94
N ARG A 103 -0.55 4.15 18.99
CA ARG A 103 -0.15 3.79 20.35
C ARG A 103 -0.31 2.29 20.66
N LEU A 104 -0.93 1.53 19.74
CA LEU A 104 -1.19 0.10 19.87
C LEU A 104 -0.13 -0.68 19.06
N ASP A 105 1.13 -0.51 19.38
CA ASP A 105 2.28 -0.92 18.57
C ASP A 105 2.98 -2.21 19.03
N LYS A 106 2.37 -2.96 19.96
CA LYS A 106 2.90 -4.23 20.46
C LYS A 106 2.88 -5.31 19.37
N LEU A 107 3.83 -6.21 19.44
CA LEU A 107 3.88 -7.46 18.69
C LEU A 107 4.34 -8.60 19.60
N HIS A 108 3.83 -9.80 19.39
CA HIS A 108 4.24 -11.01 20.11
C HIS A 108 4.72 -12.04 19.10
N LEU A 109 5.89 -12.61 19.36
CA LEU A 109 6.42 -13.71 18.56
C LEU A 109 5.86 -15.02 19.11
N LEU A 110 5.28 -15.82 18.25
CA LEU A 110 4.75 -17.15 18.54
C LEU A 110 5.66 -18.20 17.90
N ASP A 111 5.66 -19.42 18.46
CA ASP A 111 6.42 -20.56 17.92
C ASP A 111 7.88 -20.21 17.57
N LYS A 112 8.59 -19.58 18.53
CA LYS A 112 9.99 -19.14 18.35
C LYS A 112 10.19 -18.17 17.17
N GLY A 113 9.16 -17.44 16.80
CA GLY A 113 9.16 -16.45 15.74
C GLY A 113 8.70 -16.98 14.39
N GLU A 114 8.22 -18.23 14.29
CA GLU A 114 7.60 -18.76 13.06
C GLU A 114 6.30 -18.05 12.74
N GLN A 115 5.63 -17.54 13.77
CA GLN A 115 4.46 -16.68 13.62
C GLN A 115 4.60 -15.42 14.45
N VAL A 116 3.82 -14.42 14.12
CA VAL A 116 3.70 -13.15 14.85
C VAL A 116 2.23 -12.80 15.06
N LEU A 117 1.93 -12.30 16.26
CA LEU A 117 0.70 -11.60 16.55
C LEU A 117 1.01 -10.10 16.55
N ALA A 118 0.42 -9.34 15.61
CA ALA A 118 0.67 -7.91 15.46
C ALA A 118 -0.56 -7.09 15.85
N PHE A 119 -0.37 -5.99 16.58
CA PHE A 119 -1.40 -5.05 16.98
C PHE A 119 -1.57 -3.93 15.93
N PRO A 120 -2.64 -3.11 16.01
CA PRO A 120 -3.02 -2.20 14.94
C PRO A 120 -2.00 -1.11 14.59
N GLY A 121 -1.16 -0.71 15.54
CA GLY A 121 -0.08 0.27 15.34
C GLY A 121 1.29 -0.35 15.07
N THR A 122 1.41 -1.70 15.10
CA THR A 122 2.68 -2.39 14.77
C THR A 122 3.11 -2.04 13.36
N THR A 123 4.32 -1.50 13.22
CA THR A 123 4.88 -1.17 11.90
C THR A 123 5.60 -2.36 11.29
N LEU A 124 5.67 -2.42 9.96
CA LEU A 124 6.50 -3.40 9.26
C LEU A 124 7.96 -3.30 9.67
N TYR A 125 8.46 -2.07 9.89
CA TYR A 125 9.82 -1.85 10.39
C TYR A 125 10.07 -2.50 11.75
N SER A 126 9.12 -2.34 12.73
CA SER A 126 9.27 -2.98 14.05
C SER A 126 9.23 -4.51 13.95
N LEU A 127 8.42 -5.05 13.03
CA LEU A 127 8.36 -6.49 12.74
C LEU A 127 9.69 -6.99 12.14
N GLU A 128 10.20 -6.33 11.11
CA GLU A 128 11.51 -6.67 10.51
C GLU A 128 12.63 -6.67 11.56
N LYS A 129 12.65 -5.64 12.41
CA LYS A 129 13.64 -5.51 13.50
C LYS A 129 13.54 -6.65 14.52
N ALA A 130 12.33 -7.09 14.86
CA ALA A 130 12.11 -8.20 15.79
C ALA A 130 12.52 -9.55 15.19
N LEU A 131 12.31 -9.76 13.89
CA LEU A 131 12.59 -11.01 13.18
C LEU A 131 14.07 -11.19 12.80
N LYS A 132 14.78 -10.09 12.54
CA LYS A 132 16.18 -10.13 12.07
C LYS A 132 17.13 -10.94 12.97
N PRO A 133 17.10 -10.83 14.32
CA PRO A 133 17.96 -11.64 15.20
C PRO A 133 17.67 -13.15 15.13
N LEU A 134 16.44 -13.52 14.70
CA LEU A 134 16.01 -14.90 14.55
C LEU A 134 16.34 -15.48 13.17
N GLY A 135 16.94 -14.69 12.27
CA GLY A 135 17.16 -15.08 10.88
C GLY A 135 15.87 -15.30 10.12
N ARG A 136 14.84 -14.48 10.42
CA ARG A 136 13.52 -14.57 9.79
C ARG A 136 13.13 -13.24 9.14
N GLU A 137 12.16 -13.31 8.23
CA GLU A 137 11.64 -12.18 7.48
C GLU A 137 10.10 -12.12 7.59
N PRO A 138 9.48 -10.94 7.43
CA PRO A 138 8.03 -10.80 7.48
C PRO A 138 7.33 -11.44 6.27
N HIS A 139 6.02 -11.59 6.38
CA HIS A 139 5.13 -12.12 5.34
C HIS A 139 5.15 -11.30 4.04
N SER A 140 5.42 -10.01 4.13
CA SER A 140 5.41 -9.06 3.02
C SER A 140 6.47 -7.98 3.22
N VAL A 141 7.02 -7.49 2.12
CA VAL A 141 7.93 -6.33 2.07
C VAL A 141 7.31 -5.31 1.13
N ILE A 142 6.70 -4.27 1.68
CA ILE A 142 6.08 -3.18 0.91
C ILE A 142 6.95 -1.92 1.00
N GLY A 143 6.99 -1.15 -0.09
CA GLY A 143 7.84 0.04 -0.18
C GLY A 143 7.57 1.10 0.89
N SER A 144 6.36 1.14 1.43
CA SER A 144 5.97 2.07 2.50
C SER A 144 6.43 1.67 3.91
N SER A 145 7.13 0.54 4.09
CA SER A 145 7.69 0.14 5.40
C SER A 145 8.62 1.20 5.96
N CYS A 146 9.44 1.82 5.11
CA CYS A 146 10.37 2.89 5.50
C CYS A 146 9.70 4.21 5.93
N ILE A 147 8.42 4.41 5.66
CA ILE A 147 7.63 5.57 6.09
C ILE A 147 6.63 5.25 7.19
N GLY A 148 6.73 4.07 7.78
CA GLY A 148 5.98 3.68 8.97
C GLY A 148 4.67 2.93 8.70
N ALA A 149 4.49 2.33 7.52
CA ALA A 149 3.30 1.52 7.22
C ALA A 149 3.10 0.41 8.27
N SER A 150 1.84 0.23 8.70
CA SER A 150 1.49 -0.78 9.68
C SER A 150 1.22 -2.14 9.04
N VAL A 151 1.48 -3.20 9.79
CA VAL A 151 1.18 -4.59 9.40
C VAL A 151 -0.31 -4.75 9.08
N ILE A 152 -1.18 -4.31 9.99
CA ILE A 152 -2.65 -4.41 9.80
C ILE A 152 -3.12 -3.53 8.64
N GLY A 153 -2.51 -2.37 8.41
CA GLY A 153 -2.81 -1.55 7.24
C GLY A 153 -2.53 -2.30 5.93
N GLY A 154 -1.43 -3.07 5.87
CA GLY A 154 -1.14 -3.95 4.75
C GLY A 154 -2.21 -5.03 4.54
N ILE A 155 -2.62 -5.71 5.61
CA ILE A 155 -3.67 -6.75 5.58
C ILE A 155 -5.03 -6.17 5.14
N CYS A 156 -5.47 -5.08 5.75
CA CYS A 156 -6.75 -4.44 5.40
C CYS A 156 -6.83 -3.97 3.95
N ASN A 157 -5.69 -3.80 3.30
CA ASN A 157 -5.61 -3.33 1.92
C ASN A 157 -5.11 -4.41 0.94
N ASN A 158 -4.92 -5.66 1.36
CA ASN A 158 -4.30 -6.71 0.54
C ASN A 158 -3.05 -6.18 -0.20
N SER A 159 -2.23 -5.40 0.52
CA SER A 159 -1.07 -4.74 -0.06
C SER A 159 -0.08 -5.77 -0.60
N GLY A 160 0.34 -5.57 -1.84
CA GLY A 160 1.39 -6.37 -2.45
C GLY A 160 2.80 -5.91 -2.04
N GLY A 161 3.80 -6.48 -2.66
CA GLY A 161 5.20 -6.13 -2.47
C GLY A 161 6.09 -6.85 -3.48
N SER A 162 7.40 -6.67 -3.36
CA SER A 162 8.38 -7.18 -4.33
C SER A 162 8.62 -8.69 -4.30
N LEU A 163 8.10 -9.41 -3.29
CA LEU A 163 8.43 -10.83 -3.08
C LEU A 163 7.61 -11.75 -3.99
N VAL A 164 8.31 -12.50 -4.85
CA VAL A 164 7.71 -13.39 -5.85
C VAL A 164 7.10 -14.63 -5.23
N GLN A 165 7.66 -15.12 -4.12
CA GLN A 165 7.22 -16.36 -3.47
C GLN A 165 6.09 -16.14 -2.45
N ARG A 166 5.73 -14.88 -2.18
CA ARG A 166 4.72 -14.51 -1.19
C ARG A 166 3.67 -13.66 -1.85
N GLY A 167 2.44 -13.94 -1.60
CA GLY A 167 1.30 -13.20 -2.12
C GLY A 167 1.14 -11.80 -1.51
N PRO A 168 -0.06 -11.25 -1.61
CA PRO A 168 -0.39 -10.01 -0.90
C PRO A 168 -0.30 -10.23 0.62
N ALA A 169 -0.27 -9.13 1.37
CA ALA A 169 -0.44 -9.16 2.81
C ALA A 169 -1.84 -9.73 3.12
N TYR A 170 -1.89 -10.98 3.59
CA TYR A 170 -3.12 -11.76 3.75
C TYR A 170 -3.04 -12.63 5.01
N THR A 171 -4.18 -12.80 5.68
CA THR A 171 -4.38 -13.77 6.73
C THR A 171 -5.86 -14.07 6.91
N GLU A 172 -6.19 -15.29 7.29
CA GLU A 172 -7.52 -15.71 7.75
C GLU A 172 -7.62 -15.63 9.29
N MET A 173 -6.53 -15.28 9.95
CA MET A 173 -6.42 -15.26 11.41
C MET A 173 -6.41 -13.83 11.94
N SER A 174 -7.57 -13.37 12.42
CA SER A 174 -7.70 -12.02 12.95
C SER A 174 -8.66 -11.92 14.15
N LEU A 175 -8.42 -10.90 14.98
CA LEU A 175 -9.32 -10.41 16.01
C LEU A 175 -9.87 -9.08 15.54
N PHE A 176 -11.17 -8.97 15.35
CA PHE A 176 -11.79 -7.76 14.83
C PHE A 176 -13.15 -7.48 15.45
N ALA A 177 -13.55 -6.22 15.44
CA ALA A 177 -14.91 -5.82 15.76
C ALA A 177 -15.68 -5.48 14.48
N ARG A 178 -16.94 -5.87 14.44
CA ARG A 178 -17.90 -5.53 13.38
C ARG A 178 -19.20 -5.01 13.96
N ILE A 179 -19.91 -4.22 13.17
CA ILE A 179 -21.25 -3.73 13.48
C ILE A 179 -22.23 -4.55 12.65
N ASP A 180 -23.17 -5.25 13.29
CA ASP A 180 -24.18 -6.04 12.60
C ASP A 180 -25.31 -5.17 12.01
N GLU A 181 -26.28 -5.80 11.32
CA GLU A 181 -27.42 -5.11 10.70
C GLU A 181 -28.32 -4.38 11.70
N ASN A 182 -28.29 -4.76 12.98
CA ASN A 182 -29.03 -4.12 14.06
C ASN A 182 -28.23 -2.97 14.73
N GLY A 183 -27.02 -2.69 14.24
CA GLY A 183 -26.13 -1.68 14.82
C GLY A 183 -25.39 -2.14 16.08
N LYS A 184 -25.37 -3.45 16.37
CA LYS A 184 -24.69 -4.01 17.54
C LYS A 184 -23.22 -4.26 17.23
N LEU A 185 -22.32 -3.72 18.07
CA LEU A 185 -20.88 -4.00 18.02
C LEU A 185 -20.58 -5.38 18.62
N THR A 186 -19.83 -6.20 17.91
CA THR A 186 -19.40 -7.53 18.36
C THR A 186 -17.91 -7.72 18.10
N LEU A 187 -17.20 -8.35 19.06
CA LEU A 187 -15.79 -8.74 18.91
C LEU A 187 -15.75 -10.21 18.46
N VAL A 188 -15.02 -10.48 17.39
CA VAL A 188 -14.86 -11.82 16.80
C VAL A 188 -13.41 -12.24 16.91
N ASN A 189 -13.15 -13.38 17.55
CA ASN A 189 -11.82 -13.94 17.69
C ASN A 189 -11.63 -15.13 16.74
N HIS A 190 -10.89 -14.93 15.68
CA HIS A 190 -10.45 -15.95 14.73
C HIS A 190 -8.91 -16.07 14.66
N LEU A 191 -8.20 -15.66 15.74
CA LEU A 191 -6.75 -15.78 15.81
C LEU A 191 -6.25 -17.22 15.95
N GLY A 192 -7.14 -18.17 16.28
CA GLY A 192 -6.71 -19.51 16.72
C GLY A 192 -5.92 -19.43 18.03
N ILE A 193 -6.31 -18.55 18.96
CA ILE A 193 -5.72 -18.40 20.28
C ILE A 193 -6.85 -18.33 21.30
N ASP A 194 -6.77 -19.13 22.36
CA ASP A 194 -7.73 -19.07 23.47
C ASP A 194 -7.46 -17.83 24.32
N LEU A 195 -8.31 -16.83 24.19
CA LEU A 195 -8.21 -15.54 24.87
C LEU A 195 -9.30 -15.33 25.92
N GLY A 196 -10.25 -16.27 26.07
CA GLY A 196 -11.45 -16.14 26.87
C GLY A 196 -12.70 -15.83 26.05
N VAL A 197 -13.79 -15.45 26.73
CA VAL A 197 -15.13 -15.39 26.12
C VAL A 197 -15.64 -13.95 25.94
N THR A 198 -15.37 -13.06 26.91
CA THR A 198 -15.86 -11.68 26.83
C THR A 198 -14.81 -10.75 26.20
N PRO A 199 -15.24 -9.64 25.57
CA PRO A 199 -14.28 -8.66 25.03
C PRO A 199 -13.24 -8.21 26.06
N GLU A 200 -13.65 -7.99 27.30
CA GLU A 200 -12.75 -7.57 28.40
C GLU A 200 -11.71 -8.64 28.72
N GLN A 201 -12.08 -9.91 28.75
CA GLN A 201 -11.14 -11.01 28.99
C GLN A 201 -10.15 -11.13 27.84
N ILE A 202 -10.65 -11.15 26.61
CA ILE A 202 -9.86 -11.27 25.37
C ILE A 202 -8.82 -10.16 25.30
N LEU A 203 -9.29 -8.91 25.39
CA LEU A 203 -8.43 -7.74 25.18
C LEU A 203 -7.46 -7.52 26.33
N SER A 204 -7.88 -7.74 27.59
CA SER A 204 -6.97 -7.65 28.74
C SER A 204 -5.89 -8.74 28.72
N LYS A 205 -6.18 -9.95 28.21
CA LYS A 205 -5.17 -11.02 28.09
C LYS A 205 -4.08 -10.61 27.09
N LEU A 206 -4.45 -9.93 25.99
CA LEU A 206 -3.53 -9.40 25.00
C LEU A 206 -2.77 -8.16 25.50
N ASP A 207 -3.46 -7.20 26.11
CA ASP A 207 -2.84 -5.97 26.63
C ASP A 207 -1.81 -6.26 27.72
N ASP A 208 -2.07 -7.27 28.56
CA ASP A 208 -1.22 -7.69 29.71
C ASP A 208 -0.11 -8.69 29.32
N ASP A 209 0.03 -9.01 28.04
CA ASP A 209 1.08 -9.94 27.55
C ASP A 209 0.98 -11.35 28.14
N ARG A 210 -0.26 -11.85 28.32
CA ARG A 210 -0.54 -13.12 28.99
C ARG A 210 -0.84 -14.27 28.03
N VAL A 211 -0.54 -14.11 26.73
CA VAL A 211 -0.65 -15.19 25.75
C VAL A 211 0.52 -16.15 25.92
N LYS A 212 0.22 -17.45 25.96
CA LYS A 212 1.19 -18.53 26.08
C LYS A 212 1.10 -19.46 24.88
N ASP A 213 2.14 -20.23 24.61
CA ASP A 213 2.17 -21.23 23.53
C ASP A 213 1.03 -22.25 23.67
N GLU A 214 0.64 -22.63 24.91
CA GLU A 214 -0.48 -23.53 25.17
C GLU A 214 -1.87 -22.98 24.79
N ASP A 215 -2.00 -21.66 24.64
CA ASP A 215 -3.23 -21.00 24.19
C ASP A 215 -3.39 -21.07 22.67
N VAL A 216 -2.31 -21.35 21.93
CA VAL A 216 -2.29 -21.35 20.45
C VAL A 216 -2.90 -22.63 19.92
N GLN A 217 -3.86 -22.48 19.01
CA GLN A 217 -4.59 -23.57 18.36
C GLN A 217 -4.30 -23.55 16.85
N HIS A 218 -4.37 -24.74 16.25
CA HIS A 218 -4.27 -24.92 14.80
C HIS A 218 -5.62 -25.46 14.28
N ASP A 219 -6.41 -24.57 13.69
CA ASP A 219 -7.79 -24.85 13.26
C ASP A 219 -7.96 -24.95 11.73
N GLY A 220 -6.86 -25.03 11.01
CA GLY A 220 -6.82 -25.13 9.55
C GLY A 220 -6.90 -23.80 8.81
N ARG A 221 -7.00 -22.66 9.51
CA ARG A 221 -6.89 -21.33 8.89
C ARG A 221 -5.44 -21.00 8.53
N HIS A 222 -5.28 -20.18 7.50
CA HIS A 222 -3.98 -19.79 6.97
C HIS A 222 -3.56 -18.41 7.45
N ALA A 223 -2.31 -18.30 7.88
CA ALA A 223 -1.69 -17.06 8.34
C ALA A 223 -0.89 -16.34 7.24
N HIS A 224 -1.01 -16.78 5.99
CA HIS A 224 -0.49 -16.18 4.76
C HIS A 224 -1.26 -16.69 3.54
N ASP A 225 -1.01 -16.15 2.34
CA ASP A 225 -1.55 -16.66 1.07
C ASP A 225 -0.79 -17.92 0.65
N HIS A 226 -1.32 -19.08 1.05
CA HIS A 226 -0.68 -20.40 0.83
C HIS A 226 -0.75 -20.90 -0.62
N ASP A 227 -1.67 -20.37 -1.45
CA ASP A 227 -1.86 -20.78 -2.85
C ASP A 227 -1.01 -19.96 -3.82
N TYR A 228 -0.42 -18.88 -3.35
CA TYR A 228 0.20 -17.88 -4.23
C TYR A 228 1.32 -18.43 -5.10
N ILE A 229 2.15 -19.33 -4.56
CA ILE A 229 3.26 -19.96 -5.33
C ILE A 229 2.71 -20.72 -6.54
N THR A 230 1.63 -21.47 -6.37
CA THR A 230 0.97 -22.19 -7.47
C THR A 230 0.36 -21.21 -8.47
N ARG A 231 -0.29 -20.16 -7.97
CA ARG A 231 -0.92 -19.13 -8.79
C ARG A 231 0.08 -18.36 -9.64
N VAL A 232 1.20 -17.92 -9.08
CA VAL A 232 2.19 -17.13 -9.83
C VAL A 232 2.90 -17.96 -10.90
N ARG A 233 3.03 -19.28 -10.71
CA ARG A 233 3.59 -20.22 -11.69
C ARG A 233 2.65 -20.52 -12.86
N ASP A 234 1.36 -20.33 -12.72
CA ASP A 234 0.40 -20.54 -13.81
C ASP A 234 0.44 -19.33 -14.79
N ILE A 235 1.43 -19.37 -15.66
CA ILE A 235 1.72 -18.32 -16.65
C ILE A 235 0.69 -18.23 -17.79
N ASN A 236 -0.26 -19.16 -17.87
CA ASN A 236 -1.23 -19.24 -18.96
C ASN A 236 -2.63 -18.75 -18.56
N ALA A 237 -2.86 -18.46 -17.28
CA ALA A 237 -4.15 -17.95 -16.82
C ALA A 237 -4.40 -16.51 -17.33
N ASP A 238 -5.66 -16.26 -17.72
CA ASP A 238 -6.13 -14.97 -18.18
C ASP A 238 -6.56 -14.00 -17.06
N THR A 239 -6.02 -14.22 -15.86
CA THR A 239 -6.22 -13.38 -14.67
C THR A 239 -4.89 -12.96 -14.08
N PRO A 240 -4.81 -11.82 -13.38
CA PRO A 240 -3.60 -11.41 -12.67
C PRO A 240 -3.16 -12.41 -11.61
N ALA A 241 -1.87 -12.41 -11.28
CA ALA A 241 -1.34 -13.21 -10.19
C ALA A 241 -1.86 -12.70 -8.83
N ARG A 242 -1.99 -11.39 -8.70
CA ARG A 242 -2.55 -10.73 -7.50
C ARG A 242 -3.04 -9.33 -7.84
N TYR A 243 -4.05 -8.85 -7.13
CA TYR A 243 -4.51 -7.47 -7.12
C TYR A 243 -5.39 -7.23 -5.88
N ASN A 244 -5.57 -5.98 -5.49
CA ASN A 244 -6.25 -5.59 -4.24
C ASN A 244 -7.66 -6.19 -4.10
N ALA A 245 -8.49 -6.10 -5.14
CA ALA A 245 -9.88 -6.50 -5.12
C ALA A 245 -10.12 -7.97 -5.53
N ASP A 246 -9.09 -8.83 -5.48
CA ASP A 246 -9.18 -10.24 -5.82
C ASP A 246 -10.21 -10.95 -4.92
N PRO A 247 -11.35 -11.44 -5.46
CA PRO A 247 -12.39 -12.08 -4.67
C PRO A 247 -11.91 -13.25 -3.82
N ASP A 248 -10.89 -13.99 -4.30
CA ASP A 248 -10.32 -15.13 -3.60
C ASP A 248 -9.44 -14.73 -2.41
N ARG A 249 -9.16 -13.43 -2.25
CA ARG A 249 -8.33 -12.86 -1.18
C ARG A 249 -9.07 -11.86 -0.30
N LEU A 250 -10.41 -11.80 -0.43
CA LEU A 250 -11.28 -11.02 0.44
C LEU A 250 -11.80 -11.90 1.58
N PHE A 251 -11.17 -11.78 2.74
CA PHE A 251 -11.53 -12.60 3.91
C PHE A 251 -11.44 -11.77 5.19
N GLU A 252 -12.60 -11.47 5.81
CA GLU A 252 -12.67 -10.72 7.08
C GLU A 252 -11.76 -9.47 7.07
N SER A 253 -10.65 -9.48 7.84
CA SER A 253 -9.71 -8.37 7.92
C SER A 253 -8.93 -8.15 6.62
N SER A 254 -8.66 -9.22 5.83
CA SER A 254 -7.93 -9.14 4.58
C SER A 254 -8.77 -8.46 3.49
N GLY A 255 -8.31 -7.29 3.05
CA GLY A 255 -9.01 -6.46 2.06
C GLY A 255 -10.21 -5.67 2.60
N CYS A 256 -10.42 -5.60 3.92
CA CYS A 256 -11.61 -4.95 4.49
C CYS A 256 -11.65 -3.43 4.33
N ALA A 257 -10.55 -2.77 3.98
CA ALA A 257 -10.48 -1.33 3.74
C ALA A 257 -11.06 -0.46 4.87
N GLY A 258 -10.91 -0.91 6.11
CA GLY A 258 -11.47 -0.21 7.28
C GLY A 258 -12.95 -0.43 7.52
N LYS A 259 -13.60 -1.39 6.82
CA LYS A 259 -14.99 -1.82 7.11
C LYS A 259 -15.11 -2.70 8.37
N LEU A 260 -13.98 -3.07 8.94
CA LEU A 260 -13.85 -3.71 10.25
C LEU A 260 -12.82 -2.95 11.09
N ALA A 261 -13.01 -2.93 12.40
CA ALA A 261 -11.96 -2.49 13.33
C ALA A 261 -11.12 -3.70 13.73
N VAL A 262 -9.91 -3.80 13.20
CA VAL A 262 -9.01 -4.92 13.44
C VAL A 262 -8.14 -4.64 14.67
N PHE A 263 -8.16 -5.57 15.64
CA PHE A 263 -7.45 -5.48 16.92
C PHE A 263 -6.12 -6.23 16.93
N ALA A 264 -6.05 -7.34 16.21
CA ALA A 264 -4.83 -8.11 16.04
C ALA A 264 -4.93 -9.00 14.79
N VAL A 265 -3.78 -9.32 14.21
CA VAL A 265 -3.63 -10.33 13.16
C VAL A 265 -2.53 -11.30 13.53
N ARG A 266 -2.71 -12.60 13.20
CA ARG A 266 -1.68 -13.62 13.28
C ARG A 266 -1.17 -13.92 11.89
N LEU A 267 0.16 -13.93 11.73
CA LEU A 267 0.83 -14.01 10.44
C LEU A 267 2.02 -14.98 10.53
N ASP A 268 2.25 -15.73 9.47
CA ASP A 268 3.49 -16.49 9.31
C ASP A 268 4.67 -15.56 9.03
N THR A 269 5.84 -15.98 9.47
CA THR A 269 7.12 -15.41 9.11
C THR A 269 7.92 -16.45 8.34
N PHE A 270 8.96 -16.02 7.65
CA PHE A 270 9.69 -16.91 6.75
C PHE A 270 11.18 -16.90 7.08
N PRO A 271 11.91 -18.01 6.86
CA PRO A 271 13.36 -18.02 6.99
C PRO A 271 14.00 -16.98 6.07
N ALA A 272 14.94 -16.21 6.61
CA ALA A 272 15.74 -15.29 5.80
C ALA A 272 16.78 -16.07 4.98
N GLU A 273 16.85 -15.79 3.69
CA GLU A 273 17.79 -16.42 2.78
C GLU A 273 19.22 -15.95 3.05
N LYS A 274 20.09 -16.88 3.45
CA LYS A 274 21.48 -16.59 3.83
C LYS A 274 22.38 -16.22 2.66
N LYS A 275 22.14 -16.80 1.49
CA LYS A 275 22.92 -16.56 0.27
C LYS A 275 21.98 -16.02 -0.80
N GLN A 276 22.25 -14.82 -1.26
CA GLN A 276 21.47 -14.15 -2.30
C GLN A 276 22.39 -13.61 -3.39
N GLN A 277 21.89 -13.57 -4.63
CA GLN A 277 22.57 -12.99 -5.78
C GLN A 277 21.59 -12.18 -6.60
N VAL A 278 21.99 -10.98 -6.98
CA VAL A 278 21.25 -10.17 -7.96
C VAL A 278 21.91 -10.34 -9.33
N PHE A 279 21.11 -10.68 -10.32
CA PHE A 279 21.46 -10.63 -11.72
C PHE A 279 20.84 -9.37 -12.34
N TYR A 280 21.66 -8.56 -12.96
CA TYR A 280 21.24 -7.36 -13.67
C TYR A 280 21.13 -7.67 -15.16
N ILE A 281 19.93 -7.65 -15.68
CA ILE A 281 19.59 -8.04 -17.06
C ILE A 281 19.23 -6.78 -17.84
N GLY A 282 19.71 -6.66 -19.08
CA GLY A 282 19.37 -5.56 -19.99
C GLY A 282 19.04 -6.08 -21.39
N THR A 283 18.01 -5.49 -22.02
CA THR A 283 17.62 -5.77 -23.41
C THR A 283 16.92 -4.57 -24.03
N ASN A 284 16.86 -4.53 -25.37
CA ASN A 284 16.05 -3.57 -26.12
C ASN A 284 14.74 -4.17 -26.64
N GLN A 285 14.50 -5.46 -26.36
CA GLN A 285 13.33 -6.20 -26.81
C GLN A 285 12.48 -6.62 -25.61
N PRO A 286 11.27 -6.07 -25.41
CA PRO A 286 10.39 -6.46 -24.30
C PRO A 286 10.08 -7.97 -24.28
N GLU A 287 10.03 -8.60 -25.46
CA GLU A 287 9.74 -10.03 -25.63
C GLU A 287 10.77 -10.91 -24.95
N VAL A 288 12.03 -10.48 -24.90
CA VAL A 288 13.11 -11.21 -24.19
C VAL A 288 12.78 -11.31 -22.70
N LEU A 289 12.28 -10.23 -22.10
CA LEU A 289 11.85 -10.27 -20.69
C LEU A 289 10.62 -11.15 -20.50
N THR A 290 9.72 -11.21 -21.50
CA THR A 290 8.57 -12.13 -21.49
C THR A 290 9.05 -13.59 -21.44
N GLU A 291 10.01 -13.96 -22.29
CA GLU A 291 10.59 -15.32 -22.30
C GLU A 291 11.26 -15.65 -20.97
N ILE A 292 12.07 -14.74 -20.44
CA ILE A 292 12.73 -14.90 -19.12
C ILE A 292 11.70 -15.15 -18.03
N ARG A 293 10.67 -14.31 -17.95
CA ARG A 293 9.60 -14.45 -16.94
C ARG A 293 8.88 -15.79 -17.06
N ARG A 294 8.43 -16.13 -18.26
CA ARG A 294 7.66 -17.34 -18.51
C ARG A 294 8.49 -18.60 -18.18
N HIS A 295 9.73 -18.64 -18.62
CA HIS A 295 10.61 -19.77 -18.34
C HIS A 295 10.89 -19.91 -16.84
N ILE A 296 11.28 -18.83 -16.17
CA ILE A 296 11.57 -18.86 -14.72
C ILE A 296 10.35 -19.33 -13.91
N LEU A 297 9.17 -18.78 -14.20
CA LEU A 297 7.97 -19.13 -13.43
C LEU A 297 7.47 -20.56 -13.69
N ALA A 298 7.57 -21.04 -14.94
CA ALA A 298 7.08 -22.36 -15.31
C ALA A 298 8.09 -23.48 -15.00
N GLU A 299 9.38 -23.27 -15.27
CA GLU A 299 10.37 -24.35 -15.36
C GLU A 299 11.36 -24.38 -14.20
N PHE A 300 11.69 -23.22 -13.59
CA PHE A 300 12.68 -23.21 -12.51
C PHE A 300 12.18 -23.96 -11.28
N THR A 301 13.06 -24.75 -10.69
CA THR A 301 12.83 -25.38 -9.39
C THR A 301 12.69 -24.33 -8.29
N HIS A 302 13.54 -23.30 -8.34
CA HIS A 302 13.62 -22.25 -7.33
C HIS A 302 13.14 -20.92 -7.89
N LEU A 303 12.01 -20.42 -7.37
CA LEU A 303 11.50 -19.10 -7.73
C LEU A 303 12.42 -17.98 -7.22
N PRO A 304 12.51 -16.85 -7.95
CA PRO A 304 13.21 -15.67 -7.48
C PRO A 304 12.66 -15.15 -6.15
N VAL A 305 13.51 -14.50 -5.38
CA VAL A 305 13.08 -13.69 -4.23
C VAL A 305 12.32 -12.46 -4.70
N ALA A 306 12.87 -11.77 -5.72
CA ALA A 306 12.28 -10.59 -6.33
C ALA A 306 12.71 -10.46 -7.79
N GLY A 307 11.87 -9.80 -8.61
CA GLY A 307 12.17 -9.45 -9.98
C GLY A 307 11.63 -8.05 -10.29
N GLU A 308 12.53 -7.04 -10.25
CA GLU A 308 12.17 -5.64 -10.37
C GLU A 308 12.51 -5.10 -11.75
N TYR A 309 11.53 -4.54 -12.42
CA TYR A 309 11.68 -3.93 -13.74
C TYR A 309 11.83 -2.41 -13.64
N MET A 310 12.64 -1.86 -14.53
CA MET A 310 12.76 -0.42 -14.79
C MET A 310 12.96 -0.16 -16.27
N HIS A 311 12.21 0.76 -16.86
CA HIS A 311 12.53 1.34 -18.16
C HIS A 311 13.61 2.41 -18.02
N ARG A 312 14.38 2.67 -19.09
CA ARG A 312 15.46 3.67 -19.11
C ARG A 312 15.00 5.07 -18.69
N ASP A 313 13.78 5.48 -19.05
CA ASP A 313 13.27 6.81 -18.70
C ASP A 313 13.15 7.01 -17.19
N ILE A 314 12.60 6.03 -16.48
CA ILE A 314 12.54 6.11 -15.01
C ILE A 314 13.93 5.92 -14.38
N TYR A 315 14.82 5.14 -14.99
CA TYR A 315 16.20 5.04 -14.54
C TYR A 315 16.84 6.44 -14.52
N ASP A 316 16.73 7.22 -15.60
CA ASP A 316 17.30 8.56 -15.73
C ASP A 316 16.67 9.56 -14.75
N ILE A 317 15.35 9.51 -14.61
CA ILE A 317 14.63 10.34 -13.64
C ILE A 317 15.07 10.01 -12.21
N ALA A 318 15.21 8.73 -11.87
CA ALA A 318 15.66 8.29 -10.55
C ALA A 318 17.13 8.68 -10.28
N GLU A 319 18.03 8.56 -11.27
CA GLU A 319 19.42 8.96 -11.14
C GLU A 319 19.53 10.46 -10.85
N ARG A 320 18.74 11.29 -11.53
CA ARG A 320 18.82 12.74 -11.44
C ARG A 320 18.02 13.32 -10.27
N TYR A 321 16.79 12.88 -10.06
CA TYR A 321 15.84 13.47 -9.11
C TYR A 321 15.65 12.65 -7.83
N GLY A 322 16.16 11.42 -7.79
CA GLY A 322 16.12 10.52 -6.63
C GLY A 322 17.44 10.46 -5.84
N LYS A 323 18.50 11.14 -6.28
CA LYS A 323 19.86 11.00 -5.79
C LYS A 323 20.03 11.33 -4.30
N ASP A 324 19.39 12.37 -3.80
CA ASP A 324 19.44 12.75 -2.40
C ASP A 324 18.79 11.67 -1.50
N THR A 325 17.64 11.16 -1.91
CA THR A 325 16.95 10.04 -1.24
C THR A 325 17.81 8.78 -1.25
N PHE A 326 18.37 8.45 -2.41
CA PHE A 326 19.31 7.33 -2.55
C PHE A 326 20.47 7.43 -1.57
N LEU A 327 21.21 8.55 -1.60
CA LEU A 327 22.38 8.77 -0.75
C LEU A 327 22.05 8.80 0.74
N MET A 328 20.85 9.30 1.08
CA MET A 328 20.38 9.31 2.46
C MET A 328 20.13 7.89 2.96
N ILE A 329 19.45 7.04 2.19
CA ILE A 329 19.19 5.66 2.56
C ILE A 329 20.48 4.85 2.58
N ASP A 330 21.34 5.00 1.58
CA ASP A 330 22.62 4.28 1.46
C ASP A 330 23.55 4.54 2.66
N LYS A 331 23.61 5.79 3.13
CA LYS A 331 24.52 6.18 4.22
C LYS A 331 23.93 6.15 5.61
N LEU A 332 22.63 6.37 5.77
CA LEU A 332 21.98 6.57 7.07
C LEU A 332 20.98 5.44 7.41
N GLY A 333 20.65 4.59 6.44
CA GLY A 333 19.64 3.54 6.58
C GLY A 333 18.20 4.06 6.46
N THR A 334 17.26 3.13 6.35
CA THR A 334 15.82 3.43 6.20
C THR A 334 15.16 3.91 7.50
N ASP A 335 15.72 3.56 8.65
CA ASP A 335 15.19 3.86 9.99
C ASP A 335 15.10 5.36 10.30
N LYS A 336 15.89 6.19 9.63
CA LYS A 336 15.86 7.65 9.81
C LYS A 336 14.95 8.37 8.83
N MET A 337 14.44 7.68 7.82
CA MET A 337 13.58 8.26 6.78
C MET A 337 12.30 8.93 7.34
N PRO A 338 11.55 8.33 8.29
CA PRO A 338 10.38 8.97 8.86
C PRO A 338 10.69 10.32 9.54
N PHE A 339 11.84 10.42 10.19
CA PHE A 339 12.29 11.66 10.81
C PHE A 339 12.57 12.74 9.75
N PHE A 340 13.29 12.39 8.68
CA PHE A 340 13.61 13.34 7.60
C PHE A 340 12.37 13.81 6.85
N PHE A 341 11.43 12.92 6.53
CA PHE A 341 10.16 13.31 5.90
C PHE A 341 9.33 14.21 6.80
N THR A 342 9.29 13.94 8.11
CA THR A 342 8.59 14.80 9.07
C THR A 342 9.23 16.18 9.15
N MET A 343 10.55 16.24 9.17
CA MET A 343 11.31 17.49 9.21
C MET A 343 11.09 18.30 7.91
N LYS A 344 11.17 17.63 6.75
CA LYS A 344 10.88 18.27 5.45
C LYS A 344 9.47 18.83 5.43
N GLY A 345 8.45 18.05 5.78
CA GLY A 345 7.06 18.50 5.80
C GLY A 345 6.80 19.69 6.73
N ARG A 346 7.48 19.74 7.91
CA ARG A 346 7.40 20.91 8.81
C ARG A 346 8.06 22.16 8.20
N THR A 347 9.19 21.97 7.54
CA THR A 347 9.93 23.06 6.88
C THR A 347 9.10 23.60 5.72
N ASP A 348 8.53 22.75 4.88
CA ASP A 348 7.66 23.13 3.78
C ASP A 348 6.46 23.96 4.29
N ALA A 349 5.76 23.46 5.33
CA ALA A 349 4.62 24.16 5.95
C ALA A 349 5.00 25.51 6.59
N MET A 350 6.23 25.69 7.05
CA MET A 350 6.72 26.98 7.54
C MET A 350 7.03 27.93 6.38
N LEU A 351 7.67 27.44 5.33
CA LEU A 351 8.08 28.27 4.18
C LEU A 351 6.88 28.73 3.34
N GLU A 352 5.85 27.88 3.21
CA GLU A 352 4.58 28.24 2.53
C GLU A 352 3.84 29.43 3.18
N LYS A 353 4.06 29.66 4.48
CA LYS A 353 3.50 30.82 5.20
C LYS A 353 4.22 32.13 4.89
N VAL A 354 5.40 32.04 4.28
CA VAL A 354 6.24 33.20 3.94
C VAL A 354 6.15 33.43 2.45
N SER A 355 5.41 34.46 2.03
CA SER A 355 5.15 34.82 0.62
C SER A 355 6.40 35.05 -0.25
N LEU A 356 7.59 35.09 0.36
CA LEU A 356 8.87 35.28 -0.32
C LEU A 356 9.36 34.01 -1.03
N PHE A 357 8.89 32.83 -0.65
CA PHE A 357 9.32 31.55 -1.22
C PHE A 357 8.29 31.02 -2.22
N LYS A 358 8.77 30.68 -3.44
CA LYS A 358 7.93 30.02 -4.45
C LYS A 358 7.52 28.63 -3.95
N PRO A 359 6.36 28.10 -4.39
CA PRO A 359 5.97 26.71 -4.12
C PRO A 359 7.11 25.73 -4.47
N HIS A 360 7.23 24.66 -3.70
CA HIS A 360 8.28 23.64 -3.89
C HIS A 360 9.72 24.14 -3.74
N PHE A 361 9.94 25.19 -2.94
CA PHE A 361 11.30 25.75 -2.73
C PHE A 361 12.27 24.71 -2.19
N THR A 362 11.87 23.92 -1.22
CA THR A 362 12.70 22.86 -0.60
C THR A 362 13.11 21.80 -1.63
N ASP A 363 12.20 21.37 -2.49
CA ASP A 363 12.48 20.39 -3.53
C ASP A 363 13.47 20.91 -4.55
N ARG A 364 13.31 22.16 -4.98
CA ARG A 364 14.25 22.85 -5.89
C ARG A 364 15.64 23.06 -5.26
N PHE A 365 15.68 23.38 -3.97
CA PHE A 365 16.93 23.54 -3.23
C PHE A 365 17.66 22.21 -3.07
N MET A 366 16.96 21.16 -2.64
CA MET A 366 17.49 19.80 -2.50
C MET A 366 17.99 19.26 -3.85
N GLN A 367 17.28 19.55 -4.95
CA GLN A 367 17.71 19.18 -6.29
C GLN A 367 19.03 19.86 -6.68
N LYS A 368 19.18 21.15 -6.41
CA LYS A 368 20.45 21.87 -6.66
C LYS A 368 21.59 21.30 -5.82
N LEU A 369 21.32 20.98 -4.56
CA LEU A 369 22.30 20.36 -3.68
C LEU A 369 22.68 18.95 -4.18
N GLY A 370 21.70 18.15 -4.59
CA GLY A 370 21.91 16.81 -5.16
C GLY A 370 22.81 16.80 -6.40
N ASN A 371 22.77 17.84 -7.21
CA ASN A 371 23.61 17.97 -8.40
C ASN A 371 25.10 18.16 -8.08
N VAL A 372 25.44 18.59 -6.86
CA VAL A 372 26.85 18.80 -6.42
C VAL A 372 27.46 17.47 -5.90
N PHE A 373 26.65 16.50 -5.51
CA PHE A 373 27.16 15.21 -5.04
C PHE A 373 27.73 14.37 -6.19
N PRO A 374 28.78 13.55 -5.94
CA PRO A 374 29.38 12.68 -6.95
C PRO A 374 28.40 11.64 -7.47
N ALA A 375 28.74 10.98 -8.58
CA ALA A 375 27.99 9.84 -9.10
C ALA A 375 27.83 8.77 -8.02
N HIS A 376 26.61 8.20 -7.90
CA HIS A 376 26.25 7.27 -6.83
C HIS A 376 25.95 5.85 -7.34
N LEU A 377 25.73 5.71 -8.65
CA LEU A 377 25.45 4.42 -9.27
C LEU A 377 26.74 3.73 -9.73
N PRO A 378 26.78 2.37 -9.64
CA PRO A 378 27.88 1.57 -10.18
C PRO A 378 28.10 1.79 -11.68
N GLU A 379 29.34 1.75 -12.12
CA GLU A 379 29.70 1.99 -13.53
C GLU A 379 29.08 0.96 -14.48
N ARG A 380 29.00 -0.31 -14.06
CA ARG A 380 28.35 -1.34 -14.89
C ARG A 380 26.85 -1.07 -15.12
N MET A 381 26.15 -0.54 -14.11
CA MET A 381 24.75 -0.14 -14.28
C MET A 381 24.59 0.97 -15.31
N LYS A 382 25.50 1.97 -15.33
CA LYS A 382 25.48 3.04 -16.33
C LYS A 382 25.78 2.49 -17.73
N THR A 383 26.77 1.60 -17.83
CA THR A 383 27.08 0.93 -19.09
C THR A 383 25.87 0.18 -19.64
N TRP A 384 25.11 -0.52 -18.79
CA TRP A 384 23.87 -1.20 -19.19
C TRP A 384 22.78 -0.23 -19.58
N ARG A 385 22.61 0.84 -18.83
CA ARG A 385 21.67 1.93 -19.15
C ARG A 385 21.95 2.51 -20.53
N ASP A 386 23.21 2.70 -20.90
CA ASP A 386 23.56 3.27 -22.21
C ASP A 386 23.30 2.31 -23.37
N LYS A 387 23.35 1.00 -23.11
CA LYS A 387 23.10 -0.04 -24.11
C LYS A 387 21.63 -0.42 -24.26
N TYR A 388 20.86 -0.45 -23.16
CA TYR A 388 19.56 -1.09 -23.12
C TYR A 388 18.46 -0.14 -22.63
N GLU A 389 17.23 -0.39 -23.10
CA GLU A 389 16.04 0.36 -22.69
C GLU A 389 15.32 -0.30 -21.51
N HIS A 390 15.34 -1.64 -21.46
CA HIS A 390 14.65 -2.42 -20.46
C HIS A 390 15.65 -3.05 -19.50
N HIS A 391 15.43 -2.88 -18.20
CA HIS A 391 16.29 -3.40 -17.13
C HIS A 391 15.48 -4.26 -16.18
N LEU A 392 15.98 -5.47 -15.88
CA LEU A 392 15.38 -6.38 -14.91
C LEU A 392 16.41 -6.75 -13.85
N LEU A 393 16.07 -6.49 -12.59
CA LEU A 393 16.83 -6.89 -11.41
C LEU A 393 16.26 -8.21 -10.89
N LEU A 394 16.93 -9.32 -11.19
CA LEU A 394 16.52 -10.64 -10.77
C LEU A 394 17.28 -11.05 -9.51
N LYS A 395 16.61 -11.15 -8.37
CA LYS A 395 17.20 -11.60 -7.11
C LYS A 395 16.89 -13.07 -6.88
N MET A 396 17.92 -13.89 -6.85
CA MET A 396 17.86 -15.33 -6.57
C MET A 396 18.46 -15.64 -5.20
N ALA A 397 18.09 -16.80 -4.64
CA ALA A 397 18.62 -17.27 -3.37
C ALA A 397 18.95 -18.78 -3.40
N GLY A 398 19.84 -19.21 -2.50
CA GLY A 398 20.22 -20.62 -2.34
C GLY A 398 20.69 -21.28 -3.64
N ASP A 399 20.16 -22.45 -3.93
CA ASP A 399 20.51 -23.23 -5.14
C ASP A 399 19.94 -22.61 -6.42
N GLY A 400 18.91 -21.78 -6.32
CA GLY A 400 18.36 -21.02 -7.45
C GLY A 400 19.38 -20.06 -8.09
N ILE A 401 20.45 -19.69 -7.37
CA ILE A 401 21.52 -18.85 -7.92
C ILE A 401 22.25 -19.59 -9.05
N ALA A 402 22.62 -20.85 -8.84
CA ALA A 402 23.31 -21.65 -9.85
C ALA A 402 22.37 -21.98 -11.04
N GLU A 403 21.10 -22.27 -10.76
CA GLU A 403 20.06 -22.50 -11.76
C GLU A 403 19.92 -21.30 -12.69
N ALA A 404 19.75 -20.09 -12.13
CA ALA A 404 19.60 -18.85 -12.90
C ALA A 404 20.88 -18.49 -13.67
N GLN A 405 22.05 -18.57 -13.04
CA GLN A 405 23.33 -18.29 -13.68
C GLN A 405 23.54 -19.17 -14.92
N SER A 406 23.29 -20.46 -14.79
CA SER A 406 23.47 -21.42 -15.86
C SER A 406 22.52 -21.17 -17.02
N TRP A 407 21.25 -20.98 -16.71
CA TRP A 407 20.23 -20.75 -17.72
C TRP A 407 20.41 -19.41 -18.44
N LEU A 408 20.67 -18.32 -17.73
CA LEU A 408 20.90 -16.99 -18.33
C LEU A 408 22.14 -17.00 -19.23
N THR A 409 23.19 -17.71 -18.84
CA THR A 409 24.41 -17.85 -19.66
C THR A 409 24.12 -18.53 -21.00
N GLU A 410 23.28 -19.56 -21.01
CA GLU A 410 22.89 -20.24 -22.24
C GLU A 410 21.91 -19.41 -23.07
N PHE A 411 20.90 -18.81 -22.42
CA PHE A 411 19.87 -18.01 -23.04
C PHE A 411 20.43 -16.82 -23.83
N PHE A 412 21.35 -16.06 -23.26
CA PHE A 412 21.96 -14.89 -23.90
C PHE A 412 23.04 -15.21 -24.93
N LYS A 413 23.28 -16.48 -25.26
CA LYS A 413 24.06 -16.80 -26.46
C LYS A 413 23.32 -16.50 -27.76
N THR A 414 22.00 -16.50 -27.72
CA THR A 414 21.13 -16.33 -28.91
C THR A 414 20.11 -15.19 -28.76
N ALA A 415 19.69 -14.87 -27.55
CA ALA A 415 18.75 -13.79 -27.28
C ALA A 415 19.42 -12.41 -27.36
N ASP A 416 18.64 -11.37 -27.75
CA ASP A 416 19.10 -9.98 -27.72
C ASP A 416 19.17 -9.47 -26.27
N GLY A 417 20.32 -8.92 -25.92
CA GLY A 417 20.56 -8.42 -24.56
C GLY A 417 21.77 -9.06 -23.90
N ASP A 418 21.91 -8.85 -22.61
CA ASP A 418 23.00 -9.40 -21.83
C ASP A 418 22.67 -9.33 -20.33
N PHE A 419 23.47 -9.97 -19.48
CA PHE A 419 23.34 -9.89 -18.04
C PHE A 419 24.69 -9.91 -17.34
N PHE A 420 24.70 -9.48 -16.09
CA PHE A 420 25.84 -9.69 -15.19
C PHE A 420 25.37 -10.05 -13.77
N ALA A 421 26.17 -10.87 -13.10
CA ALA A 421 26.04 -11.11 -11.67
C ALA A 421 26.60 -9.88 -10.93
N CYS A 422 25.75 -9.24 -10.14
CA CYS A 422 26.14 -8.08 -9.33
C CYS A 422 27.06 -8.50 -8.18
N THR A 423 28.01 -7.65 -7.83
CA THR A 423 28.58 -7.71 -6.48
C THR A 423 27.48 -7.39 -5.45
N PRO A 424 27.67 -7.76 -4.17
CA PRO A 424 26.67 -7.41 -3.13
C PRO A 424 26.35 -5.90 -3.07
N GLU A 425 27.36 -5.06 -3.27
CA GLU A 425 27.19 -3.61 -3.31
C GLU A 425 26.39 -3.15 -4.53
N GLU A 426 26.72 -3.65 -5.72
CA GLU A 426 25.98 -3.33 -6.95
C GLU A 426 24.50 -3.78 -6.84
N GLY A 427 24.25 -4.97 -6.33
CA GLY A 427 22.89 -5.49 -6.13
C GLY A 427 22.07 -4.62 -5.16
N SER A 428 22.68 -4.22 -4.04
CA SER A 428 22.04 -3.33 -3.07
C SER A 428 21.71 -1.97 -3.69
N LYS A 429 22.67 -1.36 -4.40
CA LYS A 429 22.50 -0.08 -5.08
C LYS A 429 21.47 -0.14 -6.22
N ALA A 430 21.40 -1.25 -6.95
CA ALA A 430 20.41 -1.43 -8.00
C ALA A 430 18.97 -1.44 -7.45
N PHE A 431 18.73 -2.20 -6.37
CA PHE A 431 17.42 -2.20 -5.70
C PHE A 431 17.09 -0.85 -5.06
N LEU A 432 18.08 -0.17 -4.47
CA LEU A 432 17.89 1.16 -3.90
C LEU A 432 17.56 2.21 -4.99
N HIS A 433 18.19 2.11 -6.16
CA HIS A 433 17.87 2.95 -7.31
C HIS A 433 16.43 2.76 -7.78
N ARG A 434 15.99 1.49 -7.90
CA ARG A 434 14.60 1.14 -8.20
C ARG A 434 13.64 1.69 -7.14
N PHE A 435 14.00 1.60 -5.86
CA PHE A 435 13.20 2.14 -4.77
C PHE A 435 13.05 3.67 -4.84
N ALA A 436 14.09 4.39 -5.22
CA ALA A 436 14.07 5.84 -5.31
C ALA A 436 13.19 6.38 -6.45
N ALA A 437 12.77 5.53 -7.40
CA ALA A 437 12.04 5.90 -8.61
C ALA A 437 10.74 6.68 -8.32
N ALA A 438 9.87 6.17 -7.44
CA ALA A 438 8.60 6.82 -7.12
C ALA A 438 8.77 8.23 -6.52
N GLY A 439 9.75 8.40 -5.62
CA GLY A 439 10.08 9.71 -5.05
C GLY A 439 10.68 10.67 -6.09
N ALA A 440 11.41 10.14 -7.05
CA ALA A 440 12.05 10.93 -8.12
C ALA A 440 11.00 11.54 -9.08
N ALA A 441 9.93 10.82 -9.41
CA ALA A 441 8.83 11.34 -10.22
C ALA A 441 8.16 12.55 -9.55
N ILE A 442 7.89 12.47 -8.24
CA ILE A 442 7.32 13.59 -7.46
C ILE A 442 8.29 14.80 -7.45
N ARG A 443 9.59 14.54 -7.27
CA ARG A 443 10.60 15.60 -7.32
C ARG A 443 10.68 16.26 -8.71
N TYR A 444 10.56 15.46 -9.77
CA TYR A 444 10.51 15.97 -11.14
C TYR A 444 9.34 16.95 -11.31
N GLN A 445 8.12 16.59 -10.91
CA GLN A 445 6.96 17.47 -10.96
C GLN A 445 7.20 18.78 -10.17
N ALA A 446 7.73 18.68 -8.95
CA ALA A 446 7.99 19.85 -8.10
C ALA A 446 8.98 20.83 -8.73
N VAL A 447 10.02 20.30 -9.41
CA VAL A 447 11.05 21.12 -10.09
C VAL A 447 10.52 21.74 -11.38
N HIS A 448 9.70 20.99 -12.14
CA HIS A 448 9.15 21.35 -13.45
C HIS A 448 7.68 21.77 -13.40
N SER A 449 7.22 22.34 -12.31
CA SER A 449 5.80 22.69 -12.08
C SER A 449 5.22 23.70 -13.08
N GLU A 450 6.06 24.36 -13.89
CA GLU A 450 5.63 25.25 -14.99
C GLU A 450 5.30 24.47 -16.27
N GLU A 451 5.81 23.24 -16.44
CA GLU A 451 5.61 22.38 -17.62
C GLU A 451 4.69 21.20 -17.31
N VAL A 452 4.55 20.84 -16.04
CA VAL A 452 3.82 19.67 -15.57
C VAL A 452 2.54 20.08 -14.87
N GLU A 453 1.41 19.49 -15.30
CA GLU A 453 0.12 19.66 -14.63
C GLU A 453 0.00 18.74 -13.41
N ASP A 454 0.17 17.43 -13.66
CA ASP A 454 0.01 16.42 -12.61
C ASP A 454 0.80 15.14 -12.95
N ILE A 455 0.83 14.21 -11.99
CA ILE A 455 1.31 12.84 -12.17
C ILE A 455 0.14 11.89 -12.03
N LEU A 456 -0.16 11.15 -13.09
CA LEU A 456 -1.08 10.02 -13.02
C LEU A 456 -0.30 8.78 -12.64
N ALA A 457 -0.33 8.42 -11.37
CA ALA A 457 0.26 7.19 -10.88
C ALA A 457 -0.78 6.06 -10.98
N LEU A 458 -0.54 5.12 -11.89
CA LEU A 458 -1.37 3.93 -12.08
C LEU A 458 -0.64 2.70 -11.56
N ASP A 459 -1.34 1.94 -10.74
CA ASP A 459 -0.88 0.70 -10.13
C ASP A 459 -1.69 -0.45 -10.75
N ILE A 460 -1.03 -1.24 -11.61
CA ILE A 460 -1.70 -2.09 -12.60
C ILE A 460 -1.25 -3.52 -12.43
N ALA A 461 -2.21 -4.46 -12.41
CA ALA A 461 -1.95 -5.90 -12.51
C ALA A 461 -2.41 -6.40 -13.88
N LEU A 462 -1.47 -6.88 -14.70
CA LEU A 462 -1.78 -7.51 -15.99
C LEU A 462 -2.09 -9.00 -15.80
N ARG A 463 -2.79 -9.57 -16.78
CA ARG A 463 -3.06 -11.02 -16.82
C ARG A 463 -1.75 -11.80 -16.91
N ARG A 464 -1.70 -12.98 -16.32
CA ARG A 464 -0.49 -13.83 -16.30
C ARG A 464 -0.07 -14.30 -17.68
N ASN A 465 -1.02 -14.46 -18.59
CA ASN A 465 -0.79 -14.87 -20.00
C ASN A 465 -0.52 -13.68 -20.95
N ASP A 466 -0.54 -12.43 -20.47
CA ASP A 466 -0.26 -11.26 -21.31
C ASP A 466 1.20 -11.31 -21.80
N THR A 467 1.39 -11.26 -23.12
CA THR A 467 2.69 -11.23 -23.78
C THR A 467 3.08 -9.83 -24.23
N GLU A 468 2.10 -8.94 -24.40
CA GLU A 468 2.28 -7.54 -24.79
C GLU A 468 2.22 -6.62 -23.57
N TRP A 469 3.02 -6.90 -22.58
CA TRP A 469 3.02 -6.18 -21.28
C TRP A 469 3.51 -4.75 -21.40
N PHE A 470 4.43 -4.44 -22.34
CA PHE A 470 4.93 -3.09 -22.54
C PHE A 470 3.88 -2.28 -23.30
N GLU A 471 3.52 -1.13 -22.76
CA GLU A 471 2.38 -0.35 -23.20
C GLU A 471 2.69 0.49 -24.43
N HIS A 472 1.77 0.48 -25.40
CA HIS A 472 1.75 1.38 -26.55
C HIS A 472 0.50 2.27 -26.47
N LEU A 473 0.67 3.52 -26.03
CA LEU A 473 -0.44 4.46 -25.94
C LEU A 473 -0.85 5.00 -27.32
N PRO A 474 -2.16 5.21 -27.55
CA PRO A 474 -2.64 5.94 -28.71
C PRO A 474 -2.02 7.35 -28.80
N PRO A 475 -1.72 7.87 -30.03
CA PRO A 475 -1.07 9.17 -30.20
C PRO A 475 -1.78 10.34 -29.53
N GLU A 476 -3.11 10.30 -29.44
CA GLU A 476 -3.95 11.32 -28.80
C GLU A 476 -3.79 11.36 -27.28
N ILE A 477 -3.36 10.27 -26.65
CA ILE A 477 -3.00 10.20 -25.23
C ILE A 477 -1.52 10.53 -25.06
N ASP A 478 -0.65 9.87 -25.84
CA ASP A 478 0.80 10.02 -25.76
C ASP A 478 1.24 11.50 -25.91
N SER A 479 0.60 12.23 -26.83
CA SER A 479 0.87 13.66 -27.06
C SER A 479 0.61 14.56 -25.85
N LYS A 480 -0.19 14.12 -24.87
CA LYS A 480 -0.54 14.85 -23.65
C LYS A 480 0.46 14.62 -22.49
N LEU A 481 1.44 13.75 -22.70
CA LEU A 481 2.40 13.33 -21.67
C LEU A 481 3.79 13.94 -21.94
N VAL A 482 4.48 14.32 -20.86
CA VAL A 482 5.90 14.72 -20.90
C VAL A 482 6.79 13.49 -20.82
N HIS A 483 6.47 12.56 -19.89
CA HIS A 483 7.18 11.30 -19.68
C HIS A 483 6.19 10.19 -19.35
N LYS A 484 6.61 8.95 -19.67
CA LYS A 484 5.99 7.70 -19.27
C LYS A 484 7.03 6.91 -18.47
N LEU A 485 6.82 6.77 -17.19
CA LEU A 485 7.81 6.20 -16.28
C LEU A 485 7.35 4.81 -15.85
N TYR A 486 7.93 3.76 -16.48
CA TYR A 486 7.51 2.37 -16.28
C TYR A 486 8.49 1.61 -15.38
N TYR A 487 7.97 1.05 -14.32
CA TYR A 487 8.69 0.19 -13.38
C TYR A 487 7.70 -0.72 -12.65
N GLY A 488 8.16 -1.80 -12.02
CA GLY A 488 7.24 -2.69 -11.31
C GLY A 488 7.83 -4.03 -10.91
N HIS A 489 6.97 -4.85 -10.33
CA HIS A 489 7.25 -6.22 -9.90
C HIS A 489 7.01 -7.19 -11.07
N PHE A 490 8.04 -7.37 -11.89
CA PHE A 490 7.90 -8.01 -13.21
C PHE A 490 7.40 -9.45 -13.15
N MET A 491 7.85 -10.24 -12.18
CA MET A 491 7.48 -11.65 -12.11
C MET A 491 5.99 -11.88 -11.89
N CYS A 492 5.32 -11.03 -11.12
CA CYS A 492 3.88 -11.11 -10.91
C CYS A 492 3.05 -10.16 -11.81
N TYR A 493 3.71 -9.47 -12.76
CA TYR A 493 3.08 -8.51 -13.68
C TYR A 493 2.27 -7.41 -12.96
N VAL A 494 2.84 -6.89 -11.88
CA VAL A 494 2.34 -5.68 -11.22
C VAL A 494 3.25 -4.52 -11.57
N PHE A 495 2.69 -3.51 -12.23
CA PHE A 495 3.42 -2.36 -12.71
C PHE A 495 2.98 -1.07 -12.02
N HIS A 496 3.97 -0.27 -11.67
CA HIS A 496 3.77 1.11 -11.27
C HIS A 496 4.11 1.98 -12.49
N GLN A 497 3.12 2.72 -12.97
CA GLN A 497 3.27 3.56 -14.15
C GLN A 497 2.95 4.99 -13.76
N ASP A 498 3.97 5.86 -13.78
CA ASP A 498 3.81 7.28 -13.52
C ASP A 498 3.83 8.04 -14.84
N TYR A 499 2.70 8.66 -15.18
CA TYR A 499 2.54 9.47 -16.38
C TYR A 499 2.62 10.94 -16.01
N ILE A 500 3.63 11.62 -16.52
CA ILE A 500 3.86 13.04 -16.28
C ILE A 500 3.02 13.84 -17.27
N VAL A 501 1.94 14.45 -16.80
CA VAL A 501 0.95 15.16 -17.62
C VAL A 501 1.43 16.57 -17.97
N LYS A 502 1.32 16.95 -19.26
CA LYS A 502 1.67 18.30 -19.72
C LYS A 502 0.78 19.36 -19.11
N LYS A 503 1.36 20.55 -18.88
CA LYS A 503 0.63 21.71 -18.37
C LYS A 503 -0.56 22.06 -19.26
N GLY A 504 -1.71 22.33 -18.61
CA GLY A 504 -2.97 22.69 -19.27
C GLY A 504 -3.81 21.50 -19.77
N VAL A 505 -3.39 20.26 -19.54
CA VAL A 505 -4.16 19.05 -19.84
C VAL A 505 -5.05 18.71 -18.63
N ASP A 506 -6.32 18.37 -18.88
CA ASP A 506 -7.20 17.81 -17.85
C ASP A 506 -6.72 16.41 -17.45
N ALA A 507 -6.01 16.33 -16.34
CA ALA A 507 -5.45 15.09 -15.83
C ALA A 507 -6.54 14.07 -15.40
N HIS A 508 -7.68 14.55 -14.92
CA HIS A 508 -8.78 13.66 -14.53
C HIS A 508 -9.41 12.98 -15.76
N ALA A 509 -9.76 13.77 -16.79
CA ALA A 509 -10.30 13.21 -18.03
C ALA A 509 -9.30 12.28 -18.72
N LEU A 510 -8.00 12.62 -18.69
CA LEU A 510 -6.95 11.77 -19.22
C LEU A 510 -6.86 10.44 -18.46
N LYS A 511 -6.94 10.46 -17.13
CA LYS A 511 -6.95 9.26 -16.30
C LYS A 511 -8.09 8.31 -16.66
N GLU A 512 -9.32 8.83 -16.81
CA GLU A 512 -10.47 7.99 -17.19
C GLU A 512 -10.28 7.34 -18.57
N GLN A 513 -9.70 8.05 -19.55
CA GLN A 513 -9.36 7.48 -20.85
C GLN A 513 -8.34 6.32 -20.71
N MET A 514 -7.31 6.50 -19.89
CA MET A 514 -6.28 5.48 -19.68
C MET A 514 -6.84 4.26 -18.91
N LEU A 515 -7.71 4.48 -17.93
CA LEU A 515 -8.38 3.39 -17.23
C LEU A 515 -9.29 2.57 -18.15
N ALA A 516 -9.94 3.21 -19.16
CA ALA A 516 -10.72 2.50 -20.15
C ALA A 516 -9.84 1.55 -21.01
N LEU A 517 -8.67 2.01 -21.47
CA LEU A 517 -7.70 1.16 -22.20
C LEU A 517 -7.22 -0.04 -21.36
N LEU A 518 -6.96 0.19 -20.07
CA LEU A 518 -6.57 -0.89 -19.17
C LEU A 518 -7.69 -1.91 -18.97
N HIS A 519 -8.94 -1.43 -18.88
CA HIS A 519 -10.11 -2.30 -18.79
C HIS A 519 -10.27 -3.18 -20.03
N GLU A 520 -10.10 -2.62 -21.23
CA GLU A 520 -10.14 -3.38 -22.50
C GLU A 520 -9.07 -4.47 -22.55
N ARG A 521 -7.89 -4.23 -21.96
CA ARG A 521 -6.82 -5.23 -21.84
C ARG A 521 -7.09 -6.29 -20.76
N GLY A 522 -8.16 -6.18 -19.97
CA GLY A 522 -8.44 -7.06 -18.84
C GLY A 522 -7.48 -6.86 -17.64
N ALA A 523 -6.80 -5.72 -17.58
CA ALA A 523 -5.97 -5.36 -16.44
C ALA A 523 -6.82 -5.03 -15.21
N GLN A 524 -6.28 -5.31 -14.01
CA GLN A 524 -6.91 -4.94 -12.74
C GLN A 524 -6.16 -3.77 -12.10
N TYR A 525 -6.92 -2.85 -11.51
CA TYR A 525 -6.37 -1.68 -10.82
C TYR A 525 -7.31 -1.20 -9.70
N PRO A 526 -6.76 -0.67 -8.58
CA PRO A 526 -5.34 -0.69 -8.24
C PRO A 526 -4.86 -2.11 -7.91
N ALA A 527 -3.58 -2.40 -8.19
CA ALA A 527 -3.03 -3.74 -7.96
C ALA A 527 -2.66 -3.99 -6.49
N GLU A 528 -1.93 -3.06 -5.88
CA GLU A 528 -1.33 -3.22 -4.54
C GLU A 528 -1.87 -2.25 -3.49
N HIS A 529 -2.72 -1.32 -3.88
CA HIS A 529 -3.32 -0.35 -3.00
C HIS A 529 -4.82 -0.62 -2.86
N ASN A 530 -5.41 -0.17 -1.75
CA ASN A 530 -6.86 -0.13 -1.64
C ASN A 530 -7.46 0.76 -2.75
N VAL A 531 -8.68 0.46 -3.19
CA VAL A 531 -9.45 1.34 -4.08
C VAL A 531 -9.59 2.77 -3.50
N GLY A 532 -9.60 2.90 -2.18
CA GLY A 532 -9.71 4.16 -1.47
C GLY A 532 -10.93 4.96 -1.90
N HIS A 533 -10.78 6.28 -1.93
CA HIS A 533 -11.78 7.18 -2.53
C HIS A 533 -11.49 7.50 -4.01
N LEU A 534 -10.36 7.01 -4.56
CA LEU A 534 -9.93 7.35 -5.92
C LEU A 534 -10.47 6.41 -7.01
N TYR A 535 -10.73 5.14 -6.67
CA TYR A 535 -11.17 4.14 -7.64
C TYR A 535 -12.57 3.61 -7.29
N LYS A 536 -13.32 3.23 -8.32
CA LYS A 536 -14.62 2.58 -8.15
C LYS A 536 -14.41 1.12 -7.75
N ALA A 537 -15.01 0.70 -6.65
CA ALA A 537 -14.97 -0.70 -6.24
C ALA A 537 -15.75 -1.58 -7.22
N PRO A 538 -15.21 -2.72 -7.68
CA PRO A 538 -15.98 -3.72 -8.40
C PRO A 538 -17.09 -4.31 -7.51
N GLU A 539 -18.12 -4.90 -8.13
CA GLU A 539 -19.32 -5.32 -7.41
C GLU A 539 -19.05 -6.37 -6.32
N THR A 540 -18.12 -7.30 -6.56
CA THR A 540 -17.69 -8.30 -5.58
C THR A 540 -17.10 -7.64 -4.31
N LEU A 541 -16.30 -6.59 -4.49
CA LEU A 541 -15.70 -5.84 -3.39
C LEU A 541 -16.76 -5.02 -2.63
N LYS A 542 -17.74 -4.41 -3.34
CA LYS A 542 -18.86 -3.71 -2.68
C LYS A 542 -19.69 -4.64 -1.83
N GLN A 543 -19.98 -5.84 -2.34
CA GLN A 543 -20.73 -6.88 -1.59
C GLN A 543 -19.95 -7.31 -0.34
N PHE A 544 -18.64 -7.48 -0.45
CA PHE A 544 -17.76 -7.78 0.68
C PHE A 544 -17.78 -6.63 1.72
N TYR A 545 -17.75 -5.39 1.30
CA TYR A 545 -17.87 -4.24 2.20
C TYR A 545 -19.23 -4.19 2.91
N ARG A 546 -20.33 -4.41 2.19
CA ARG A 546 -21.69 -4.48 2.78
C ARG A 546 -21.84 -5.61 3.77
N LYS A 547 -21.24 -6.76 3.49
CA LYS A 547 -21.24 -7.92 4.40
C LYS A 547 -20.50 -7.62 5.71
N ASN A 548 -19.37 -6.91 5.64
CA ASN A 548 -18.55 -6.58 6.80
C ASN A 548 -19.15 -5.44 7.65
N ASP A 549 -19.80 -4.48 7.01
CA ASP A 549 -20.43 -3.31 7.66
C ASP A 549 -21.79 -2.99 7.03
N PRO A 550 -22.86 -3.73 7.38
CA PRO A 550 -24.20 -3.50 6.84
C PRO A 550 -24.78 -2.13 7.21
N THR A 551 -24.27 -1.50 8.25
CA THR A 551 -24.72 -0.15 8.67
C THR A 551 -24.04 0.98 7.93
N ASN A 552 -22.96 0.72 7.21
CA ASN A 552 -22.09 1.72 6.59
C ASN A 552 -21.61 2.79 7.60
N SER A 553 -21.19 2.34 8.78
CA SER A 553 -20.66 3.20 9.85
C SER A 553 -19.13 3.21 9.91
N MET A 554 -18.51 2.15 9.34
CA MET A 554 -17.06 2.02 9.25
C MET A 554 -16.58 2.48 7.87
N ASN A 555 -15.80 3.54 7.81
CA ASN A 555 -15.16 4.07 6.59
C ASN A 555 -16.11 4.15 5.37
N PRO A 556 -17.27 4.85 5.45
CA PRO A 556 -18.20 4.98 4.34
C PRO A 556 -17.60 5.77 3.17
N GLY A 557 -18.05 5.48 1.94
CA GLY A 557 -17.59 6.15 0.72
C GLY A 557 -16.37 5.47 0.06
N ILE A 558 -15.73 4.49 0.69
CA ILE A 558 -14.63 3.72 0.10
C ILE A 558 -15.11 3.05 -1.20
N GLY A 559 -14.28 3.11 -2.24
CA GLY A 559 -14.62 2.55 -3.55
C GLY A 559 -15.68 3.35 -4.29
N LYS A 560 -15.78 4.66 -4.04
CA LYS A 560 -16.83 5.54 -4.56
C LYS A 560 -18.25 5.04 -4.27
N THR A 561 -18.41 4.37 -3.11
CA THR A 561 -19.71 3.93 -2.61
C THR A 561 -20.43 5.04 -1.86
N THR A 562 -21.70 4.82 -1.50
CA THR A 562 -22.46 5.81 -0.74
C THR A 562 -21.84 6.12 0.64
N ARG A 563 -21.99 7.35 1.11
CA ARG A 563 -21.59 7.82 2.45
C ARG A 563 -22.73 7.79 3.47
N LYS A 564 -23.90 7.28 3.05
CA LYS A 564 -25.12 7.28 3.85
C LYS A 564 -25.25 5.97 4.63
N LYS A 565 -25.86 6.06 5.81
CA LYS A 565 -26.17 4.92 6.69
C LYS A 565 -27.01 3.89 5.97
N TYR A 566 -26.76 2.61 6.27
CA TYR A 566 -27.44 1.46 5.67
C TYR A 566 -27.35 1.43 4.13
N TRP A 567 -26.26 1.96 3.57
CA TRP A 567 -25.99 1.95 2.14
C TRP A 567 -27.09 2.60 1.28
N LYS A 568 -27.83 3.58 1.85
CA LYS A 568 -28.84 4.34 1.10
C LYS A 568 -28.18 5.09 -0.05
N GLU A 569 -28.79 5.03 -1.22
CA GLU A 569 -28.33 5.81 -2.37
C GLU A 569 -28.69 7.30 -2.19
N SER A 570 -27.87 8.20 -2.72
CA SER A 570 -28.22 9.60 -2.78
C SER A 570 -29.24 9.82 -3.91
N ALA A 571 -30.19 10.72 -3.73
CA ALA A 571 -31.25 11.00 -4.71
C ALA A 571 -30.73 11.33 -6.13
N GLU A 572 -29.51 11.86 -6.23
CA GLU A 572 -28.85 12.16 -7.53
C GLU A 572 -28.43 10.88 -8.31
N THR A 573 -28.24 9.75 -7.61
CA THR A 573 -27.85 8.47 -8.27
C THR A 573 -29.07 7.74 -8.83
N GLU A 574 -30.27 7.98 -8.26
CA GLU A 574 -31.52 7.42 -8.76
C GLU A 574 -31.94 8.03 -10.09
N GLU A 575 -31.71 9.34 -10.31
CA GLU A 575 -32.03 10.01 -11.57
C GLU A 575 -31.16 9.54 -12.74
N HIS A 576 -29.88 9.23 -12.49
CA HIS A 576 -28.98 8.72 -13.54
C HIS A 576 -29.25 7.26 -13.91
N ASN A 577 -29.68 6.43 -12.94
CA ASN A 577 -30.06 5.04 -13.21
C ASN A 577 -31.41 4.93 -13.90
N THR A 578 -32.31 5.86 -13.65
CA THR A 578 -33.63 5.92 -14.31
C THR A 578 -33.50 6.39 -15.77
N GLN A 579 -32.62 7.36 -16.05
CA GLN A 579 -32.33 7.78 -17.43
C GLN A 579 -31.63 6.72 -18.26
N ALA A 580 -30.70 5.95 -17.67
CA ALA A 580 -30.02 4.86 -18.36
C ALA A 580 -30.93 3.63 -18.64
N SER A 581 -32.01 3.44 -17.88
CA SER A 581 -33.00 2.40 -18.14
C SER A 581 -34.06 2.81 -19.17
N ASP A 582 -34.32 4.10 -19.36
CA ASP A 582 -35.27 4.61 -20.35
C ASP A 582 -34.63 4.77 -21.76
N GLU A 583 -33.29 4.76 -21.88
CA GLU A 583 -32.61 4.73 -23.19
C GLU A 583 -32.37 3.30 -23.74
N LEU A 584 -32.80 2.26 -23.01
CA LEU A 584 -32.67 0.84 -23.39
C LEU A 584 -34.02 0.15 -23.66
N ILE A 585 -35.13 0.90 -23.74
CA ILE A 585 -36.42 0.48 -24.24
C ILE A 585 -36.72 1.26 -25.54
#